data_9bf75ba58e032ada8242519a3fa150ff
#
_entry.id   9bf75ba58e032ada8242519a3fa150ff
#
_cell.length_a   1.000
_cell.length_b   1.000
_cell.length_c   1.000
_cell.angle_alpha   90.00
_cell.angle_beta   90.00
_cell.angle_gamma   90.00
#
_symmetry.space_group_name_H-M   'P 1'
#
loop_
_entity.id
_entity.type
_entity.pdbx_description
1 polymer ?
#
loop_
_entity_poly.entity_id
_entity_poly.type
_entity_poly.pdbx_seq_one_letter_code
_entity_poly.pdbx_strand_id
1 'polypeptide(L)'
;MKLHRVHSLDSSQIRQLQTMVNKCTDSDGTRLSFPFDEADLFLYFEHDGSIVSAIAFIPIEGLLYECSAFTDPEFRGHGLFSGLLDAGIDELPEDSELIFYADKR
;
A
#
# COMPACT_ATOMS: atom_id res chain seq x y z
N MET A 1 9.42 11.06 9.02
CA MET A 1 8.41 10.21 8.39
C MET A 1 8.30 8.91 9.19
N LYS A 2 7.10 8.46 9.46
CA LYS A 2 6.87 7.32 10.35
C LYS A 2 6.25 6.14 9.62
N LEU A 3 6.84 4.95 9.81
CA LEU A 3 6.34 3.69 9.24
C LEU A 3 5.40 3.02 10.22
N HIS A 4 4.23 2.60 9.73
CA HIS A 4 3.24 1.85 10.49
C HIS A 4 3.00 0.49 9.86
N ARG A 5 2.80 -0.53 10.71
CA ARG A 5 2.44 -1.90 10.29
C ARG A 5 1.19 -2.29 11.04
N VAL A 6 0.15 -2.63 10.31
CA VAL A 6 -1.14 -3.04 10.90
C VAL A 6 -1.75 -4.19 10.12
N HIS A 7 -2.53 -5.02 10.80
CA HIS A 7 -3.26 -6.13 10.18
C HIS A 7 -4.70 -5.77 9.89
N SER A 8 -5.18 -4.67 10.44
CA SER A 8 -6.51 -4.14 10.15
C SER A 8 -6.47 -2.62 10.24
N LEU A 9 -7.42 -1.98 9.59
CA LEU A 9 -7.49 -0.51 9.51
C LEU A 9 -8.73 -0.01 10.25
N ASP A 10 -8.58 1.08 11.01
CA ASP A 10 -9.70 1.76 11.62
C ASP A 10 -10.33 2.77 10.63
N SER A 11 -11.46 3.38 11.03
CA SER A 11 -12.19 4.31 10.17
C SER A 11 -11.36 5.52 9.75
N SER A 12 -10.51 6.01 10.65
CA SER A 12 -9.64 7.16 10.36
C SER A 12 -8.57 6.80 9.32
N GLN A 13 -7.95 5.63 9.49
CA GLN A 13 -6.95 5.15 8.55
C GLN A 13 -7.55 4.92 7.16
N ILE A 14 -8.74 4.33 7.11
CA ILE A 14 -9.45 4.09 5.84
C ILE A 14 -9.72 5.42 5.12
N ARG A 15 -10.20 6.43 5.84
CA ARG A 15 -10.45 7.75 5.25
C ARG A 15 -9.19 8.40 4.71
N GLN A 16 -8.09 8.34 5.47
CA GLN A 16 -6.82 8.92 5.04
C GLN A 16 -6.27 8.20 3.82
N LEU A 17 -6.33 6.87 3.82
CA LEU A 17 -5.91 6.07 2.68
C LEU A 17 -6.75 6.37 1.45
N GLN A 18 -8.06 6.46 1.60
CA GLN A 18 -8.95 6.76 0.49
C GLN A 18 -8.65 8.14 -0.10
N THR A 19 -8.38 9.13 0.74
CA THR A 19 -7.98 10.46 0.28
C THR A 19 -6.70 10.39 -0.55
N MET A 20 -5.69 9.68 -0.07
CA MET A 20 -4.42 9.52 -0.78
C MET A 20 -4.61 8.76 -2.10
N VAL A 21 -5.38 7.68 -2.08
CA VAL A 21 -5.66 6.88 -3.28
C VAL A 21 -6.40 7.72 -4.32
N ASN A 22 -7.35 8.55 -3.91
CA ASN A 22 -8.06 9.45 -4.82
C ASN A 22 -7.12 10.44 -5.50
N LYS A 23 -6.15 10.98 -4.76
CA LYS A 23 -5.11 11.85 -5.33
C LYS A 23 -4.30 11.11 -6.39
N CYS A 24 -3.95 9.85 -6.12
CA CYS A 24 -3.19 9.03 -7.06
C CYS A 24 -3.99 8.75 -8.34
N THR A 25 -5.25 8.34 -8.20
CA THR A 25 -6.09 7.99 -9.35
C THR A 25 -6.37 9.22 -10.21
N ASP A 26 -6.61 10.36 -9.58
CA ASP A 26 -6.81 11.62 -10.31
C ASP A 26 -5.54 12.05 -11.06
N SER A 27 -4.39 11.95 -10.42
CA SER A 27 -3.10 12.32 -11.01
C SER A 27 -2.71 11.39 -12.16
N ASP A 28 -2.92 10.08 -11.97
CA ASP A 28 -2.44 9.06 -12.92
C ASP A 28 -3.46 8.71 -13.99
N GLY A 29 -4.72 9.15 -13.84
CA GLY A 29 -5.80 8.78 -14.74
C GLY A 29 -6.18 7.32 -14.66
N THR A 30 -5.97 6.67 -13.52
CA THR A 30 -6.27 5.26 -13.31
C THR A 30 -7.59 5.08 -12.59
N ARG A 31 -8.05 3.82 -12.49
CA ARG A 31 -9.25 3.45 -11.75
C ARG A 31 -8.96 2.39 -10.70
N LEU A 32 -7.70 2.27 -10.30
CA LEU A 32 -7.29 1.32 -9.28
C LEU A 32 -7.86 1.71 -7.93
N SER A 33 -8.20 0.72 -7.13
CA SER A 33 -8.70 0.93 -5.76
C SER A 33 -7.79 0.20 -4.77
N PHE A 34 -7.80 0.67 -3.53
CA PHE A 34 -7.03 0.04 -2.47
C PHE A 34 -7.86 -1.11 -1.85
N PRO A 35 -7.26 -2.29 -1.62
CA PRO A 35 -7.99 -3.47 -1.15
C PRO A 35 -8.17 -3.44 0.37
N PHE A 36 -9.10 -2.62 0.85
CA PHE A 36 -9.32 -2.43 2.29
C PHE A 36 -9.76 -3.71 3.00
N ASP A 37 -10.58 -4.54 2.35
CA ASP A 37 -11.21 -5.70 2.99
C ASP A 37 -10.51 -7.02 2.71
N GLU A 38 -9.69 -7.10 1.67
CA GLU A 38 -9.08 -8.36 1.23
C GLU A 38 -7.68 -8.58 1.78
N ALA A 39 -7.00 -7.54 2.23
CA ALA A 39 -5.61 -7.63 2.65
C ALA A 39 -5.49 -8.02 4.13
N ASP A 40 -4.43 -8.76 4.44
CA ASP A 40 -4.10 -9.20 5.80
C ASP A 40 -3.04 -8.34 6.45
N LEU A 41 -2.28 -7.60 5.66
CA LEU A 41 -1.17 -6.79 6.15
C LEU A 41 -1.14 -5.48 5.39
N PHE A 42 -1.03 -4.39 6.14
CA PHE A 42 -0.90 -3.04 5.59
C PHE A 42 0.32 -2.38 6.19
N LEU A 43 1.13 -1.75 5.36
CA LEU A 43 2.21 -0.87 5.81
C LEU A 43 2.02 0.49 5.18
N TYR A 44 2.27 1.54 5.93
CA TYR A 44 2.17 2.88 5.38
C TYR A 44 3.15 3.85 6.06
N PHE A 45 3.51 4.90 5.31
CA PHE A 45 4.27 6.01 5.85
C PHE A 45 3.34 7.17 6.15
N GLU A 46 3.54 7.76 7.32
CA GLU A 46 2.85 8.96 7.75
C GLU A 46 3.81 10.13 7.78
N HIS A 47 3.37 11.27 7.24
CA HIS A 47 4.12 12.51 7.25
C HIS A 47 3.17 13.66 7.62
N ASP A 48 3.50 14.39 8.70
CA ASP A 48 2.68 15.50 9.20
C ASP A 48 1.21 15.12 9.40
N GLY A 49 0.97 13.93 9.94
CA GLY A 49 -0.37 13.46 10.26
C GLY A 49 -1.16 12.91 9.07
N SER A 50 -0.55 12.79 7.91
CA SER A 50 -1.21 12.27 6.70
C SER A 50 -0.50 11.03 6.19
N ILE A 51 -1.26 10.08 5.66
CA ILE A 51 -0.70 8.90 5.00
C ILE A 51 -0.27 9.30 3.59
N VAL A 52 1.01 9.11 3.27
CA VAL A 52 1.59 9.54 2.00
C VAL A 52 2.01 8.39 1.10
N SER A 53 2.13 7.19 1.63
CA SER A 53 2.43 5.98 0.84
C SER A 53 1.93 4.77 1.60
N ALA A 54 1.38 3.80 0.88
CA ALA A 54 0.83 2.59 1.51
C ALA A 54 0.98 1.39 0.60
N ILE A 55 1.14 0.21 1.20
CA ILE A 55 1.13 -1.07 0.51
C ILE A 55 0.23 -2.04 1.28
N ALA A 56 -0.50 -2.86 0.54
CA ALA A 56 -1.34 -3.90 1.11
C ALA A 56 -0.93 -5.25 0.53
N PHE A 57 -0.92 -6.28 1.36
CA PHE A 57 -0.61 -7.65 0.96
C PHE A 57 -1.85 -8.52 1.13
N ILE A 58 -2.30 -9.11 0.02
CA ILE A 58 -3.51 -9.93 -0.04
C ILE A 58 -3.09 -11.39 -0.20
N PRO A 59 -3.40 -12.29 0.75
CA PRO A 59 -3.08 -13.70 0.57
C PRO A 59 -3.96 -14.31 -0.53
N ILE A 60 -3.34 -14.96 -1.50
CA ILE A 60 -4.04 -15.63 -2.59
C ILE A 60 -4.11 -17.12 -2.33
N GLU A 61 -2.93 -17.76 -2.24
CA GLU A 61 -2.83 -19.20 -2.07
C GLU A 61 -1.44 -19.53 -1.54
N GLY A 62 -1.38 -20.31 -0.45
CA GLY A 62 -0.10 -20.70 0.14
C GLY A 62 0.77 -19.51 0.48
N LEU A 63 1.93 -19.40 -0.16
CA LEU A 63 2.88 -18.30 0.03
C LEU A 63 2.77 -17.23 -1.05
N LEU A 64 1.71 -17.25 -1.84
CA LEU A 64 1.50 -16.27 -2.91
C LEU A 64 0.65 -15.10 -2.40
N TYR A 65 1.15 -13.89 -2.59
CA TYR A 65 0.47 -12.66 -2.18
C TYR A 65 0.34 -11.70 -3.35
N GLU A 66 -0.83 -11.09 -3.47
CA GLU A 66 -1.04 -9.96 -4.36
C GLU A 66 -0.70 -8.68 -3.59
N CYS A 67 0.02 -7.77 -4.22
CA CYS A 67 0.41 -6.51 -3.61
C CYS A 67 -0.28 -5.35 -4.33
N SER A 68 -0.79 -4.41 -3.54
CA SER A 68 -1.33 -3.16 -4.05
C SER A 68 -0.66 -2.01 -3.33
N ALA A 69 -0.12 -1.05 -4.08
CA ALA A 69 0.63 0.05 -3.50
C ALA A 69 0.26 1.38 -4.15
N PHE A 70 0.24 2.42 -3.33
CA PHE A 70 -0.02 3.79 -3.77
C PHE A 70 0.93 4.73 -3.04
N THR A 71 1.43 5.73 -3.77
CA THR A 71 2.24 6.81 -3.19
C THR A 71 1.66 8.13 -3.67
N ASP A 72 1.41 9.04 -2.71
CA ASP A 72 0.94 10.40 -3.03
C ASP A 72 1.85 10.99 -4.10
N PRO A 73 1.28 11.54 -5.19
CA PRO A 73 2.10 12.08 -6.28
C PRO A 73 3.17 13.09 -5.84
N GLU A 74 2.91 13.85 -4.79
CA GLU A 74 3.86 14.84 -4.26
C GLU A 74 5.05 14.20 -3.54
N PHE A 75 4.96 12.93 -3.19
CA PHE A 75 5.99 12.20 -2.44
C PHE A 75 6.69 11.13 -3.25
N ARG A 76 6.44 11.07 -4.56
CA ARG A 76 7.09 10.11 -5.45
C ARG A 76 8.55 10.47 -5.68
N GLY A 77 9.38 9.44 -5.98
CA GLY A 77 10.79 9.65 -6.23
C GLY A 77 11.65 9.71 -4.97
N HIS A 78 11.08 9.38 -3.81
CA HIS A 78 11.80 9.41 -2.53
C HIS A 78 12.06 8.02 -1.95
N GLY A 79 11.81 6.96 -2.71
CA GLY A 79 12.06 5.58 -2.26
C GLY A 79 11.04 5.03 -1.28
N LEU A 80 9.87 5.65 -1.14
CA LEU A 80 8.85 5.22 -0.18
C LEU A 80 8.30 3.83 -0.51
N PHE A 81 7.99 3.58 -1.79
CA PHE A 81 7.51 2.26 -2.22
C PHE A 81 8.52 1.16 -1.88
N SER A 82 9.80 1.39 -2.19
CA SER A 82 10.87 0.41 -1.91
C SER A 82 10.98 0.15 -0.41
N GLY A 83 10.89 1.20 0.40
CA GLY A 83 10.92 1.06 1.86
C GLY A 83 9.75 0.24 2.39
N LEU A 84 8.54 0.48 1.87
CA LEU A 84 7.35 -0.29 2.25
C LEU A 84 7.47 -1.75 1.82
N LEU A 85 7.95 -1.99 0.61
CA LEU A 85 8.11 -3.34 0.08
C LEU A 85 9.13 -4.14 0.90
N ASP A 86 10.28 -3.55 1.20
CA ASP A 86 11.31 -4.20 2.01
C ASP A 86 10.78 -4.54 3.41
N ALA A 87 10.10 -3.60 4.05
CA ALA A 87 9.52 -3.82 5.37
C ALA A 87 8.42 -4.90 5.33
N GLY A 88 7.62 -4.92 4.27
CA GLY A 88 6.57 -5.92 4.08
C GLY A 88 7.13 -7.31 3.89
N ILE A 89 8.17 -7.45 3.09
CA ILE A 89 8.83 -8.74 2.85
C ILE A 89 9.35 -9.33 4.17
N ASP A 90 9.87 -8.48 5.05
CA ASP A 90 10.35 -8.92 6.36
C ASP A 90 9.21 -9.45 7.25
N GLU A 91 7.98 -9.00 7.03
CA GLU A 91 6.80 -9.43 7.81
C GLU A 91 6.16 -10.70 7.24
N LEU A 92 6.43 -11.04 5.98
CA LEU A 92 5.84 -12.20 5.32
C LEU A 92 6.67 -13.45 5.55
N PRO A 93 6.07 -14.66 5.43
CA PRO A 93 6.82 -15.92 5.54
C PRO A 93 7.96 -15.97 4.53
N GLU A 94 9.02 -16.73 4.87
CA GLU A 94 10.10 -17.00 3.93
C GLU A 94 9.55 -17.65 2.67
N ASP A 95 10.20 -17.38 1.54
CA ASP A 95 9.83 -17.92 0.22
C ASP A 95 8.47 -17.42 -0.29
N SER A 96 7.94 -16.34 0.29
CA SER A 96 6.71 -15.74 -0.23
C SER A 96 6.93 -15.20 -1.63
N GLU A 97 5.95 -15.41 -2.51
CA GLU A 97 5.95 -14.88 -3.87
C GLU A 97 4.98 -13.71 -3.93
N LEU A 98 5.35 -12.66 -4.65
CA LEU A 98 4.56 -11.44 -4.74
C LEU A 98 4.12 -11.20 -6.18
N ILE A 99 2.85 -10.81 -6.36
CA ILE A 99 2.28 -10.42 -7.64
C ILE A 99 1.86 -8.96 -7.56
N PHE A 100 2.29 -8.17 -8.53
CA PHE A 100 1.87 -6.77 -8.67
C PHE A 100 1.06 -6.63 -9.95
N TYR A 101 -0.10 -5.98 -9.85
CA TYR A 101 -0.89 -5.63 -11.01
C TYR A 101 -0.70 -4.15 -11.31
N ALA A 102 -0.46 -3.84 -12.56
CA ALA A 102 -0.34 -2.46 -13.03
C ALA A 102 -1.53 -2.13 -13.91
N ASP A 103 -1.99 -0.88 -13.83
CA ASP A 103 -3.01 -0.39 -14.73
C ASP A 103 -2.40 -0.25 -16.14
N LYS A 104 -3.06 -0.82 -17.11
CA LYS A 104 -2.62 -0.75 -18.51
C LYS A 104 -3.37 0.38 -19.19
N ARG A 105 -2.66 1.40 -19.53
CA ARG A 105 -3.21 2.56 -20.23
C ARG A 105 -2.93 2.52 -21.71
#